data_e459ffdde81ccab5b72ab5a0bef3f822
#
_entry.id   e459ffdde81ccab5b72ab5a0bef3f822
#
_cell.length_a   1.000
_cell.length_b   1.000
_cell.length_c   1.000
_cell.angle_alpha   90.00
_cell.angle_beta   90.00
_cell.angle_gamma   90.00
#
_symmetry.space_group_name_H-M   'P 1'
#
loop_
_entity.id
_entity.type
_entity.pdbx_description
1 polymer ?
#
loop_
_entity_poly.entity_id
_entity_poly.type
_entity_poly.pdbx_seq_one_letter_code
_entity_poly.pdbx_strand_id
1 'polypeptide(L)'
;MQGTKTKADRWRRVGGRSPQGGPPRTDESVLDLQPHPGRRMTEKEFLEWVGEKTRAEWVDGEVIVMSPVSTEHDDLQSWLISILRPFVEANDLGRVGGSELAVRLEKPRARRLTDIFFVSRERVAGFEKNVFAGPPDVVFEIVSPDSTTRDYRDKLRAYESAGVKEYWIIDPLSHRAEANELAKGRYRAILEKEGAIHSKVVKGFWLRPSWFWQQPLPKVLEVLKQLGVR
;
A
#
# COMPACT_ATOMS: atom_id res chain seq x y z
N MET A 1 27.82 15.00 -55.44
CA MET A 1 26.66 15.07 -54.52
C MET A 1 26.44 13.67 -53.94
N GLN A 2 26.93 13.45 -52.71
CA GLN A 2 26.83 12.17 -52.03
C GLN A 2 25.66 12.26 -51.04
N GLY A 3 24.63 11.38 -51.23
CA GLY A 3 23.47 11.29 -50.39
C GLY A 3 23.76 10.50 -49.11
N THR A 4 23.54 11.12 -47.98
CA THR A 4 23.64 10.53 -46.63
C THR A 4 22.49 9.57 -46.38
N LYS A 5 22.77 8.28 -46.21
CA LYS A 5 21.82 7.25 -45.79
C LYS A 5 21.53 7.40 -44.28
N THR A 6 20.25 7.52 -43.97
CA THR A 6 19.76 7.62 -42.57
C THR A 6 19.72 6.29 -41.86
N LYS A 7 19.79 6.32 -40.54
CA LYS A 7 19.85 5.19 -39.60
C LYS A 7 18.66 4.20 -39.65
N ALA A 8 17.62 4.47 -40.46
CA ALA A 8 16.39 3.68 -40.56
C ALA A 8 16.52 2.40 -41.41
N ASP A 9 17.57 2.29 -42.25
CA ASP A 9 17.69 1.19 -43.21
C ASP A 9 18.40 -0.07 -42.67
N ARG A 10 18.76 -0.13 -41.39
CA ARG A 10 19.58 -1.18 -40.80
C ARG A 10 18.82 -2.38 -40.25
N TRP A 11 17.48 -2.36 -40.23
CA TRP A 11 16.66 -3.40 -39.60
C TRP A 11 15.94 -4.34 -40.56
N ARG A 12 16.19 -4.27 -41.85
CA ARG A 12 15.64 -5.19 -42.85
C ARG A 12 16.77 -6.05 -43.42
N ARG A 13 17.08 -7.15 -42.79
CA ARG A 13 17.56 -8.42 -43.33
C ARG A 13 18.26 -9.27 -42.24
N VAL A 14 17.48 -9.98 -41.43
CA VAL A 14 17.90 -11.27 -40.91
C VAL A 14 16.70 -12.21 -41.11
N GLY A 15 16.75 -12.96 -42.22
CA GLY A 15 15.85 -14.06 -42.46
C GLY A 15 16.28 -15.23 -41.58
N GLY A 16 15.66 -15.42 -40.44
CA GLY A 16 15.78 -16.60 -39.59
C GLY A 16 14.51 -17.44 -39.70
N ARG A 17 14.65 -18.70 -40.06
CA ARG A 17 13.57 -19.71 -40.15
C ARG A 17 12.81 -19.74 -38.83
N SER A 18 11.48 -19.62 -38.92
CA SER A 18 10.56 -19.90 -37.83
C SER A 18 10.71 -21.33 -37.34
N PRO A 19 10.96 -21.57 -36.03
CA PRO A 19 10.67 -22.89 -35.48
C PRO A 19 9.16 -23.08 -35.51
N GLN A 20 8.68 -24.19 -36.07
CA GLN A 20 7.31 -24.64 -35.91
C GLN A 20 7.14 -25.07 -34.45
N GLY A 21 6.89 -24.12 -33.59
CA GLY A 21 6.36 -24.34 -32.25
C GLY A 21 4.85 -24.41 -32.35
N GLY A 22 4.28 -25.53 -32.00
CA GLY A 22 2.83 -25.63 -31.80
C GLY A 22 2.35 -24.58 -30.78
N PRO A 23 1.04 -24.30 -30.71
CA PRO A 23 0.50 -23.31 -29.77
C PRO A 23 1.00 -23.66 -28.37
N PRO A 24 1.35 -22.63 -27.54
CA PRO A 24 1.75 -22.89 -26.19
C PRO A 24 0.65 -23.71 -25.52
N ARG A 25 1.03 -24.84 -24.92
CA ARG A 25 0.12 -25.61 -24.06
C ARG A 25 -0.32 -24.64 -22.96
N THR A 26 -1.56 -24.16 -23.03
CA THR A 26 -2.22 -23.53 -21.91
C THR A 26 -2.29 -24.59 -20.83
N ASP A 27 -1.53 -24.40 -19.77
CA ASP A 27 -1.60 -25.28 -18.61
C ASP A 27 -3.00 -25.09 -18.02
N GLU A 28 -3.92 -26.01 -18.34
CA GLU A 28 -5.31 -25.98 -17.86
C GLU A 28 -5.38 -25.96 -16.33
N SER A 29 -4.33 -26.40 -15.63
CA SER A 29 -4.24 -26.36 -14.18
C SER A 29 -4.15 -24.92 -13.63
N VAL A 30 -3.59 -23.97 -14.39
CA VAL A 30 -3.48 -22.57 -13.99
C VAL A 30 -4.77 -21.80 -14.26
N LEU A 31 -5.54 -22.19 -15.29
CA LEU A 31 -6.83 -21.55 -15.60
C LEU A 31 -7.90 -21.84 -14.54
N ASP A 32 -7.80 -22.93 -13.81
CA ASP A 32 -8.75 -23.32 -12.76
C ASP A 32 -8.52 -22.57 -11.42
N LEU A 33 -7.42 -21.85 -11.28
CA LEU A 33 -7.07 -21.05 -10.10
C LEU A 33 -7.48 -19.56 -10.21
N GLN A 34 -8.12 -19.14 -11.30
CA GLN A 34 -8.59 -17.76 -11.40
C GLN A 34 -9.67 -17.48 -10.35
N PRO A 35 -9.59 -16.36 -9.60
CA PRO A 35 -10.66 -15.99 -8.69
C PRO A 35 -11.91 -15.62 -9.49
N HIS A 36 -12.88 -16.52 -9.49
CA HIS A 36 -14.21 -16.20 -10.00
C HIS A 36 -15.03 -15.52 -8.89
N PRO A 37 -15.91 -14.56 -9.23
CA PRO A 37 -16.83 -13.98 -8.27
C PRO A 37 -17.56 -15.08 -7.47
N GLY A 38 -17.41 -15.06 -6.13
CA GLY A 38 -18.03 -16.07 -5.24
C GLY A 38 -17.18 -17.31 -4.92
N ARG A 39 -16.03 -17.54 -5.58
CA ARG A 39 -15.10 -18.61 -5.18
C ARG A 39 -14.28 -18.17 -3.97
N ARG A 40 -14.32 -18.95 -2.90
CA ARG A 40 -13.45 -18.77 -1.76
C ARG A 40 -12.19 -19.63 -1.88
N MET A 41 -11.05 -19.07 -1.54
CA MET A 41 -9.76 -19.77 -1.49
C MET A 41 -9.27 -19.89 -0.04
N THR A 42 -8.60 -20.98 0.29
CA THR A 42 -7.79 -21.05 1.51
C THR A 42 -6.58 -20.10 1.38
N GLU A 43 -5.97 -19.71 2.48
CA GLU A 43 -4.75 -18.88 2.45
C GLU A 43 -3.63 -19.56 1.67
N LYS A 44 -3.53 -20.90 1.75
CA LYS A 44 -2.53 -21.67 0.99
C LYS A 44 -2.77 -21.58 -0.51
N GLU A 45 -4.00 -21.81 -0.97
CA GLU A 45 -4.36 -21.69 -2.38
C GLU A 45 -4.14 -20.27 -2.90
N PHE A 46 -4.44 -19.25 -2.08
CA PHE A 46 -4.16 -17.86 -2.42
C PHE A 46 -2.66 -17.61 -2.62
N LEU A 47 -1.80 -18.12 -1.72
CA LEU A 47 -0.35 -17.95 -1.82
C LEU A 47 0.25 -18.71 -3.02
N GLU A 48 -0.33 -19.81 -3.44
CA GLU A 48 0.05 -20.55 -4.64
C GLU A 48 -0.41 -19.84 -5.92
N TRP A 49 -1.58 -19.17 -5.87
CA TRP A 49 -2.16 -18.45 -6.99
C TRP A 49 -1.57 -17.04 -7.18
N VAL A 50 -1.32 -16.29 -6.10
CA VAL A 50 -0.81 -14.92 -6.18
C VAL A 50 0.63 -14.94 -6.63
N GLY A 51 0.87 -14.66 -7.92
CA GLY A 51 2.22 -14.54 -8.49
C GLY A 51 2.81 -13.14 -8.23
N GLU A 52 4.07 -12.97 -8.62
CA GLU A 52 4.82 -11.69 -8.45
C GLU A 52 4.16 -10.48 -9.16
N LYS A 53 3.33 -10.73 -10.17
CA LYS A 53 2.67 -9.67 -10.96
C LYS A 53 1.23 -9.38 -10.53
N THR A 54 0.69 -10.12 -9.57
CA THR A 54 -0.71 -10.00 -9.16
C THR A 54 -0.80 -9.25 -7.84
N ARG A 55 -1.37 -8.04 -7.87
CA ARG A 55 -1.70 -7.31 -6.64
C ARG A 55 -3.09 -7.73 -6.17
N ALA A 56 -3.16 -8.50 -5.11
CA ALA A 56 -4.42 -8.96 -4.54
C ALA A 56 -4.32 -9.08 -3.01
N GLU A 57 -5.45 -8.90 -2.35
CA GLU A 57 -5.67 -9.18 -0.93
C GLU A 57 -6.45 -10.48 -0.76
N TRP A 58 -6.29 -11.10 0.38
CA TRP A 58 -7.08 -12.23 0.81
C TRP A 58 -7.71 -11.95 2.17
N VAL A 59 -9.02 -12.15 2.31
CA VAL A 59 -9.76 -11.84 3.56
C VAL A 59 -10.77 -12.94 3.81
N ASP A 60 -10.57 -13.77 4.84
CA ASP A 60 -11.46 -14.86 5.23
C ASP A 60 -11.93 -15.76 4.05
N GLY A 61 -11.04 -15.98 3.10
CA GLY A 61 -11.30 -16.80 1.90
C GLY A 61 -11.67 -15.98 0.65
N GLU A 62 -12.02 -14.73 0.77
CA GLU A 62 -12.31 -13.85 -0.37
C GLU A 62 -11.02 -13.27 -0.95
N VAL A 63 -10.89 -13.29 -2.27
CA VAL A 63 -9.78 -12.68 -3.01
C VAL A 63 -10.24 -11.36 -3.61
N ILE A 64 -9.51 -10.30 -3.31
CA ILE A 64 -9.76 -8.94 -3.81
C ILE A 64 -8.59 -8.54 -4.69
N VAL A 65 -8.78 -8.56 -6.00
CA VAL A 65 -7.78 -8.09 -6.96
C VAL A 65 -7.76 -6.57 -6.95
N MET A 66 -6.57 -5.98 -6.83
CA MET A 66 -6.40 -4.54 -6.75
C MET A 66 -6.22 -3.93 -8.14
N SER A 67 -6.92 -2.83 -8.40
CA SER A 67 -6.72 -2.02 -9.59
C SER A 67 -5.38 -1.25 -9.51
N PRO A 68 -4.80 -0.86 -10.66
CA PRO A 68 -3.71 0.11 -10.68
C PRO A 68 -4.11 1.41 -9.97
N VAL A 69 -3.18 1.99 -9.22
CA VAL A 69 -3.42 3.28 -8.54
C VAL A 69 -3.31 4.46 -9.52
N SER A 70 -3.97 5.57 -9.20
CA SER A 70 -3.82 6.82 -9.95
C SER A 70 -2.46 7.48 -9.65
N THR A 71 -2.00 8.36 -10.54
CA THR A 71 -0.79 9.17 -10.32
C THR A 71 -0.90 9.99 -9.02
N GLU A 72 -2.06 10.57 -8.76
CA GLU A 72 -2.31 11.35 -7.54
C GLU A 72 -2.17 10.50 -6.27
N HIS A 73 -2.68 9.28 -6.28
CA HIS A 73 -2.51 8.34 -5.18
C HIS A 73 -1.02 7.97 -4.99
N ASP A 74 -0.31 7.66 -6.06
CA ASP A 74 1.11 7.29 -6.03
C ASP A 74 1.98 8.45 -5.53
N ASP A 75 1.75 9.67 -6.03
CA ASP A 75 2.43 10.88 -5.59
C ASP A 75 2.24 11.11 -4.08
N LEU A 76 1.01 11.00 -3.59
CA LEU A 76 0.68 11.20 -2.19
C LEU A 76 1.27 10.11 -1.29
N GLN A 77 1.23 8.85 -1.73
CA GLN A 77 1.85 7.71 -1.04
C GLN A 77 3.37 7.89 -0.95
N SER A 78 4.01 8.18 -2.08
CA SER A 78 5.46 8.38 -2.16
C SER A 78 5.91 9.57 -1.30
N TRP A 79 5.15 10.67 -1.33
CA TRP A 79 5.40 11.85 -0.49
C TRP A 79 5.29 11.51 1.00
N LEU A 80 4.23 10.81 1.42
CA LEU A 80 4.03 10.46 2.83
C LEU A 80 5.09 9.46 3.34
N ILE A 81 5.49 8.49 2.54
CA ILE A 81 6.60 7.58 2.86
C ILE A 81 7.91 8.36 3.02
N SER A 82 8.16 9.34 2.14
CA SER A 82 9.36 10.18 2.18
C SER A 82 9.44 11.10 3.39
N ILE A 83 8.35 11.28 4.11
CA ILE A 83 8.31 12.02 5.38
C ILE A 83 8.36 11.06 6.57
N LEU A 84 7.49 10.04 6.57
CA LEU A 84 7.35 9.15 7.72
C LEU A 84 8.61 8.32 7.97
N ARG A 85 9.23 7.78 6.91
CA ARG A 85 10.39 6.91 7.04
C ARG A 85 11.60 7.65 7.64
N PRO A 86 12.06 8.80 7.12
CA PRO A 86 13.17 9.56 7.73
C PRO A 86 12.84 10.02 9.15
N PHE A 87 11.57 10.39 9.43
CA PHE A 87 11.16 10.76 10.79
C PHE A 87 11.32 9.59 11.77
N VAL A 88 10.84 8.41 11.39
CA VAL A 88 10.92 7.17 12.18
C VAL A 88 12.38 6.76 12.41
N GLU A 89 13.22 6.84 11.38
CA GLU A 89 14.65 6.53 11.44
C GLU A 89 15.41 7.52 12.33
N ALA A 90 15.21 8.83 12.14
CA ALA A 90 15.89 9.86 12.92
C ALA A 90 15.57 9.79 14.42
N ASN A 91 14.40 9.26 14.78
CA ASN A 91 13.95 9.13 16.17
C ASN A 91 14.05 7.69 16.70
N ASP A 92 14.60 6.75 15.91
CA ASP A 92 14.80 5.34 16.28
C ASP A 92 13.51 4.64 16.77
N LEU A 93 12.36 4.97 16.13
CA LEU A 93 11.04 4.53 16.60
C LEU A 93 10.65 3.15 16.10
N GLY A 94 11.22 2.67 14.97
CA GLY A 94 10.85 1.39 14.40
C GLY A 94 11.06 1.31 12.89
N ARG A 95 10.10 0.72 12.16
CA ARG A 95 10.19 0.52 10.72
C ARG A 95 8.90 0.90 10.00
N VAL A 96 9.04 1.49 8.81
CA VAL A 96 7.94 1.81 7.89
C VAL A 96 7.91 0.80 6.74
N GLY A 97 6.75 0.19 6.49
CA GLY A 97 6.45 -0.64 5.33
C GLY A 97 5.57 0.09 4.33
N GLY A 98 5.60 -0.33 3.08
CA GLY A 98 4.78 0.20 1.98
C GLY A 98 3.94 -0.89 1.33
N SER A 99 3.24 -0.52 0.25
CA SER A 99 2.20 -1.31 -0.41
C SER A 99 2.65 -2.65 -1.04
N GLU A 100 3.95 -2.84 -1.22
CA GLU A 100 4.49 -4.10 -1.76
C GLU A 100 4.70 -5.18 -0.67
N LEU A 101 4.54 -4.81 0.60
CA LEU A 101 4.71 -5.72 1.72
C LEU A 101 3.36 -6.04 2.34
N ALA A 102 2.95 -7.31 2.27
CA ALA A 102 1.68 -7.72 2.85
C ALA A 102 1.70 -7.65 4.39
N VAL A 103 0.55 -7.36 4.96
CA VAL A 103 0.27 -7.48 6.39
C VAL A 103 -0.60 -8.71 6.62
N ARG A 104 -0.16 -9.64 7.47
CA ARG A 104 -0.94 -10.82 7.85
C ARG A 104 -1.66 -10.58 9.16
N LEU A 105 -2.98 -10.61 9.11
CA LEU A 105 -3.86 -10.47 10.28
C LEU A 105 -4.47 -11.83 10.65
N GLU A 106 -4.70 -12.04 11.96
CA GLU A 106 -5.32 -13.27 12.47
C GLU A 106 -6.85 -13.13 12.66
N LYS A 107 -7.32 -11.90 12.94
CA LYS A 107 -8.75 -11.59 13.13
C LYS A 107 -9.07 -10.20 12.55
N PRO A 108 -9.77 -10.14 11.39
CA PRO A 108 -10.11 -11.27 10.50
C PRO A 108 -8.84 -11.92 9.95
N ARG A 109 -8.91 -13.16 9.52
CA ARG A 109 -7.79 -13.79 8.81
C ARG A 109 -7.61 -13.09 7.49
N ALA A 110 -6.49 -12.40 7.32
CA ALA A 110 -6.28 -11.61 6.11
C ALA A 110 -4.81 -11.47 5.75
N ARG A 111 -4.57 -11.31 4.44
CA ARG A 111 -3.34 -10.76 3.86
C ARG A 111 -3.71 -9.48 3.13
N ARG A 112 -3.35 -8.35 3.73
CA ARG A 112 -3.67 -7.01 3.24
C ARG A 112 -2.45 -6.34 2.63
N LEU A 113 -2.69 -5.59 1.56
CA LEU A 113 -1.72 -4.66 1.00
C LEU A 113 -2.12 -3.25 1.45
N THR A 114 -1.54 -2.80 2.55
CA THR A 114 -1.78 -1.45 3.07
C THR A 114 -0.91 -0.45 2.31
N ASP A 115 -1.39 0.77 2.08
CA ASP A 115 -0.57 1.75 1.37
C ASP A 115 0.71 2.07 2.14
N ILE A 116 0.59 2.36 3.45
CA ILE A 116 1.73 2.60 4.33
C ILE A 116 1.41 2.06 5.72
N PHE A 117 2.41 1.49 6.38
CA PHE A 117 2.26 1.10 7.79
C PHE A 117 3.54 1.33 8.60
N PHE A 118 3.36 1.48 9.88
CA PHE A 118 4.44 1.62 10.85
C PHE A 118 4.39 0.48 11.86
N VAL A 119 5.57 -0.01 12.22
CA VAL A 119 5.77 -1.01 13.28
C VAL A 119 6.81 -0.48 14.26
N SER A 120 6.47 -0.46 15.54
CA SER A 120 7.36 -0.03 16.61
C SER A 120 8.60 -0.94 16.72
N ARG A 121 9.68 -0.37 17.25
CA ARG A 121 11.00 -1.02 17.35
C ARG A 121 10.96 -2.39 17.99
N GLU A 122 10.17 -2.56 19.04
CA GLU A 122 10.02 -3.81 19.80
C GLU A 122 9.37 -4.91 18.96
N ARG A 123 8.71 -4.56 17.86
CA ARG A 123 7.93 -5.48 17.03
C ARG A 123 8.53 -5.73 15.64
N VAL A 124 9.66 -5.11 15.31
CA VAL A 124 10.31 -5.27 13.97
C VAL A 124 10.72 -6.70 13.67
N ALA A 125 10.89 -7.56 14.67
CA ALA A 125 11.13 -9.00 14.47
C ALA A 125 9.98 -9.73 13.75
N GLY A 126 8.77 -9.13 13.71
CA GLY A 126 7.62 -9.66 12.95
C GLY A 126 7.72 -9.49 11.43
N PHE A 127 8.75 -8.81 10.91
CA PHE A 127 9.00 -8.76 9.47
C PHE A 127 9.62 -10.06 8.98
N GLU A 128 8.91 -10.73 8.09
CA GLU A 128 9.35 -11.90 7.33
C GLU A 128 9.73 -11.45 5.90
N LYS A 129 10.10 -12.39 5.02
CA LYS A 129 10.57 -12.08 3.66
C LYS A 129 9.63 -11.14 2.88
N ASN A 130 8.33 -11.46 2.83
CA ASN A 130 7.34 -10.76 2.00
C ASN A 130 6.12 -10.30 2.80
N VAL A 131 6.17 -10.34 4.13
CA VAL A 131 5.02 -10.07 4.97
C VAL A 131 5.45 -9.53 6.34
N PHE A 132 4.65 -8.67 6.92
CA PHE A 132 4.68 -8.39 8.35
C PHE A 132 3.63 -9.28 9.05
N ALA A 133 4.09 -10.11 9.99
CA ALA A 133 3.24 -11.04 10.73
C ALA A 133 2.60 -10.35 11.93
N GLY A 134 1.32 -10.08 11.85
CA GLY A 134 0.50 -9.42 12.86
C GLY A 134 0.03 -8.02 12.47
N PRO A 135 -0.80 -7.39 13.33
CA PRO A 135 -1.28 -6.04 13.09
C PRO A 135 -0.13 -5.03 13.23
N PRO A 136 0.06 -4.11 12.28
CA PRO A 136 0.96 -2.96 12.46
C PRO A 136 0.51 -2.07 13.61
N ASP A 137 1.39 -1.19 14.07
CA ASP A 137 1.02 -0.22 15.10
C ASP A 137 0.21 0.94 14.52
N VAL A 138 0.57 1.39 13.30
CA VAL A 138 -0.20 2.40 12.55
C VAL A 138 -0.36 1.93 11.11
N VAL A 139 -1.53 2.20 10.51
CA VAL A 139 -1.81 2.02 9.09
C VAL A 139 -2.31 3.34 8.52
N PHE A 140 -1.83 3.68 7.33
CA PHE A 140 -2.33 4.78 6.50
C PHE A 140 -2.89 4.20 5.21
N GLU A 141 -4.10 4.57 4.85
CA GLU A 141 -4.75 4.23 3.59
C GLU A 141 -5.13 5.51 2.84
N ILE A 142 -4.82 5.54 1.55
CA ILE A 142 -5.15 6.62 0.65
C ILE A 142 -6.33 6.15 -0.20
N VAL A 143 -7.46 6.82 -0.08
CA VAL A 143 -8.70 6.43 -0.74
C VAL A 143 -8.57 6.58 -2.25
N SER A 144 -8.96 5.53 -2.98
CA SER A 144 -9.16 5.55 -4.43
C SER A 144 -10.66 5.45 -4.76
N PRO A 145 -11.10 5.81 -5.98
CA PRO A 145 -12.51 5.69 -6.37
C PRO A 145 -13.10 4.30 -6.10
N ASP A 146 -12.31 3.25 -6.33
CA ASP A 146 -12.73 1.86 -6.18
C ASP A 146 -12.67 1.35 -4.74
N SER A 147 -12.04 2.08 -3.81
CA SER A 147 -11.80 1.62 -2.44
C SER A 147 -12.61 2.36 -1.37
N THR A 148 -13.33 3.44 -1.69
CA THR A 148 -13.99 4.33 -0.72
C THR A 148 -14.79 3.59 0.36
N THR A 149 -15.76 2.76 -0.02
CA THR A 149 -16.59 2.01 0.96
C THR A 149 -15.74 1.04 1.76
N ARG A 150 -14.78 0.39 1.13
CA ARG A 150 -13.88 -0.59 1.74
C ARG A 150 -12.98 0.06 2.77
N ASP A 151 -12.38 1.23 2.48
CA ASP A 151 -11.46 1.90 3.39
C ASP A 151 -12.17 2.51 4.58
N TYR A 152 -13.32 3.16 4.37
CA TYR A 152 -14.10 3.78 5.44
C TYR A 152 -14.88 2.80 6.32
N ARG A 153 -15.17 1.60 5.87
CA ARG A 153 -15.99 0.65 6.63
C ARG A 153 -15.31 -0.69 6.88
N ASP A 154 -14.89 -1.36 5.82
CA ASP A 154 -14.48 -2.77 5.94
C ASP A 154 -13.05 -2.87 6.48
N LYS A 155 -12.10 -2.04 5.99
CA LYS A 155 -10.74 -1.96 6.53
C LYS A 155 -10.74 -1.38 7.95
N LEU A 156 -11.54 -0.33 8.23
CA LEU A 156 -11.66 0.23 9.57
C LEU A 156 -12.05 -0.83 10.59
N ARG A 157 -13.10 -1.63 10.30
CA ARG A 157 -13.53 -2.73 11.17
C ARG A 157 -12.48 -3.84 11.29
N ALA A 158 -11.83 -4.18 10.19
CA ALA A 158 -10.81 -5.21 10.17
C ALA A 158 -9.59 -4.80 11.01
N TYR A 159 -9.09 -3.57 10.86
CA TYR A 159 -7.96 -3.05 11.63
C TYR A 159 -8.32 -2.84 13.11
N GLU A 160 -9.54 -2.38 13.42
CA GLU A 160 -10.05 -2.30 14.79
C GLU A 160 -10.03 -3.68 15.46
N SER A 161 -10.59 -4.69 14.79
CA SER A 161 -10.67 -6.06 15.30
C SER A 161 -9.29 -6.73 15.43
N ALA A 162 -8.38 -6.41 14.52
CA ALA A 162 -7.01 -6.92 14.53
C ALA A 162 -6.13 -6.27 15.62
N GLY A 163 -6.55 -5.12 16.17
CA GLY A 163 -5.79 -4.40 17.19
C GLY A 163 -4.73 -3.45 16.63
N VAL A 164 -4.89 -2.95 15.38
CA VAL A 164 -4.09 -1.84 14.86
C VAL A 164 -4.35 -0.62 15.74
N LYS A 165 -3.27 -0.06 16.32
CA LYS A 165 -3.41 0.98 17.37
C LYS A 165 -3.87 2.33 16.81
N GLU A 166 -3.49 2.63 15.56
CA GLU A 166 -3.86 3.89 14.91
C GLU A 166 -4.12 3.67 13.43
N TYR A 167 -5.23 4.22 12.92
CA TYR A 167 -5.64 4.08 11.51
C TYR A 167 -5.94 5.44 10.90
N TRP A 168 -5.22 5.79 9.84
CA TRP A 168 -5.39 7.01 9.07
C TRP A 168 -6.07 6.71 7.74
N ILE A 169 -7.06 7.53 7.40
CA ILE A 169 -7.75 7.53 6.12
C ILE A 169 -7.51 8.90 5.48
N ILE A 170 -6.88 8.91 4.32
CA ILE A 170 -6.60 10.11 3.54
C ILE A 170 -7.38 10.02 2.24
N ASP A 171 -8.36 10.89 2.07
CA ASP A 171 -9.27 10.89 0.93
C ASP A 171 -9.05 12.15 0.08
N PRO A 172 -8.23 12.07 -0.97
CA PRO A 172 -7.99 13.20 -1.87
C PRO A 172 -9.23 13.58 -2.67
N LEU A 173 -10.19 12.67 -2.88
CA LEU A 173 -11.40 12.93 -3.66
C LEU A 173 -12.35 13.86 -2.93
N SER A 174 -12.50 13.72 -1.62
CA SER A 174 -13.36 14.55 -0.78
C SER A 174 -12.59 15.59 0.03
N HIS A 175 -11.26 15.69 -0.11
CA HIS A 175 -10.38 16.53 0.69
C HIS A 175 -10.57 16.31 2.20
N ARG A 176 -10.61 15.04 2.62
CA ARG A 176 -10.83 14.63 4.00
C ARG A 176 -9.69 13.76 4.49
N ALA A 177 -9.19 14.04 5.67
CA ALA A 177 -8.25 13.19 6.39
C ALA A 177 -8.76 12.93 7.79
N GLU A 178 -8.72 11.66 8.19
CA GLU A 178 -9.12 11.20 9.52
C GLU A 178 -8.02 10.33 10.10
N ALA A 179 -7.79 10.45 11.39
CA ALA A 179 -7.00 9.51 12.16
C ALA A 179 -7.82 8.98 13.33
N ASN A 180 -7.70 7.69 13.59
CA ASN A 180 -8.46 7.00 14.63
C ASN A 180 -7.49 6.24 15.53
N GLU A 181 -7.56 6.43 16.85
CA GLU A 181 -6.83 5.65 17.85
C GLU A 181 -7.67 4.51 18.41
N LEU A 182 -7.07 3.36 18.65
CA LEU A 182 -7.72 2.22 19.28
C LEU A 182 -7.75 2.41 20.80
N ALA A 183 -8.90 2.77 21.33
CA ALA A 183 -9.12 2.98 22.77
C ALA A 183 -10.19 2.01 23.29
N LYS A 184 -9.82 1.14 24.24
CA LYS A 184 -10.73 0.12 24.83
C LYS A 184 -11.40 -0.77 23.77
N GLY A 185 -10.64 -1.19 22.75
CA GLY A 185 -11.11 -2.07 21.68
C GLY A 185 -12.01 -1.42 20.63
N ARG A 186 -12.09 -0.09 20.59
CA ARG A 186 -12.85 0.68 19.61
C ARG A 186 -12.05 1.87 19.10
N TYR A 187 -12.18 2.17 17.82
CA TYR A 187 -11.61 3.37 17.25
C TYR A 187 -12.34 4.63 17.71
N ARG A 188 -11.53 5.64 18.03
CA ARG A 188 -11.98 6.99 18.37
C ARG A 188 -11.20 7.98 17.54
N ALA A 189 -11.90 8.97 16.98
CA ALA A 189 -11.25 9.99 16.17
C ALA A 189 -10.20 10.77 16.97
N ILE A 190 -9.02 10.93 16.40
CA ILE A 190 -8.01 11.87 16.85
C ILE A 190 -8.38 13.24 16.28
N LEU A 191 -8.73 14.17 17.16
CA LEU A 191 -9.15 15.49 16.74
C LEU A 191 -7.97 16.34 16.25
N GLU A 192 -8.21 17.07 15.19
CA GLU A 192 -7.30 18.10 14.70
C GLU A 192 -7.11 19.18 15.75
N LYS A 193 -5.86 19.59 15.97
CA LYS A 193 -5.50 20.68 16.87
C LYS A 193 -4.54 21.61 16.13
N GLU A 194 -4.87 22.90 16.10
CA GLU A 194 -4.05 23.95 15.46
C GLU A 194 -3.72 23.64 13.98
N GLY A 195 -4.69 23.04 13.26
CA GLY A 195 -4.54 22.66 11.86
C GLY A 195 -3.67 21.43 11.63
N ALA A 196 -3.41 20.61 12.66
CA ALA A 196 -2.63 19.37 12.55
C ALA A 196 -3.30 18.21 13.31
N ILE A 197 -3.15 17.00 12.80
CA ILE A 197 -3.49 15.75 13.48
C ILE A 197 -2.19 15.17 14.03
N HIS A 198 -2.13 14.95 15.33
CA HIS A 198 -0.97 14.40 16.02
C HIS A 198 -1.13 12.91 16.26
N SER A 199 -0.21 12.10 15.76
CA SER A 199 -0.19 10.66 16.01
C SER A 199 -0.10 10.39 17.52
N LYS A 200 -0.85 9.41 17.99
CA LYS A 200 -0.78 8.91 19.37
C LYS A 200 0.25 7.78 19.52
N VAL A 201 0.60 7.15 18.42
CA VAL A 201 1.48 5.98 18.36
C VAL A 201 2.88 6.35 17.89
N VAL A 202 3.02 7.10 16.79
CA VAL A 202 4.32 7.60 16.32
C VAL A 202 4.65 8.87 17.10
N LYS A 203 5.36 8.72 18.18
CA LYS A 203 5.64 9.81 19.12
C LYS A 203 6.31 11.02 18.46
N GLY A 204 5.67 12.18 18.57
CA GLY A 204 6.15 13.45 17.99
C GLY A 204 5.79 13.66 16.51
N PHE A 205 5.20 12.66 15.84
CA PHE A 205 4.77 12.79 14.47
C PHE A 205 3.39 13.46 14.37
N TRP A 206 3.26 14.36 13.41
CA TRP A 206 1.99 15.01 13.10
C TRP A 206 1.94 15.43 11.63
N LEU A 207 0.74 15.56 11.10
CA LEU A 207 0.49 15.99 9.72
C LEU A 207 -0.63 17.03 9.68
N ARG A 208 -0.55 17.96 8.74
CA ARG A 208 -1.64 18.89 8.43
C ARG A 208 -2.50 18.32 7.30
N PRO A 209 -3.80 18.13 7.49
CA PRO A 209 -4.70 17.72 6.40
C PRO A 209 -4.58 18.60 5.15
N SER A 210 -4.40 19.90 5.34
CA SER A 210 -4.22 20.86 4.24
C SER A 210 -3.02 20.59 3.34
N TRP A 211 -2.03 19.81 3.77
CA TRP A 211 -0.89 19.45 2.95
C TRP A 211 -1.25 18.46 1.85
N PHE A 212 -2.19 17.55 2.12
CA PHE A 212 -2.57 16.47 1.20
C PHE A 212 -3.26 16.97 -0.08
N TRP A 213 -3.81 18.20 -0.04
CA TRP A 213 -4.57 18.81 -1.14
C TRP A 213 -3.77 19.89 -1.90
N GLN A 214 -2.52 20.14 -1.51
CA GLN A 214 -1.69 21.12 -2.19
C GLN A 214 -1.17 20.58 -3.52
N GLN A 215 -1.13 21.46 -4.53
CA GLN A 215 -0.53 21.17 -5.84
C GLN A 215 0.46 22.27 -6.19
N PRO A 216 1.78 21.99 -6.21
CA PRO A 216 2.41 20.71 -5.82
C PRO A 216 2.34 20.44 -4.31
N LEU A 217 2.51 19.18 -3.92
CA LEU A 217 2.65 18.79 -2.51
C LEU A 217 3.80 19.55 -1.85
N PRO A 218 3.74 19.83 -0.54
CA PRO A 218 4.80 20.52 0.18
C PRO A 218 6.15 19.80 0.01
N LYS A 219 7.22 20.57 -0.05
CA LYS A 219 8.57 20.00 -0.17
C LYS A 219 8.90 19.15 1.05
N VAL A 220 9.29 17.89 0.82
CA VAL A 220 9.61 16.92 1.87
C VAL A 220 10.57 17.47 2.91
N LEU A 221 11.66 18.12 2.48
CA LEU A 221 12.65 18.68 3.39
C LEU A 221 12.09 19.81 4.27
N GLU A 222 11.13 20.59 3.79
CA GLU A 222 10.48 21.65 4.59
C GLU A 222 9.57 21.04 5.65
N VAL A 223 8.85 19.98 5.31
CA VAL A 223 8.00 19.25 6.26
C VAL A 223 8.85 18.54 7.32
N LEU A 224 9.93 17.87 6.92
CA LEU A 224 10.85 17.22 7.85
C LEU A 224 11.47 18.21 8.85
N LYS A 225 11.85 19.43 8.41
CA LYS A 225 12.32 20.48 9.31
C LYS A 225 11.24 20.90 10.32
N GLN A 226 9.97 21.01 9.90
CA GLN A 226 8.87 21.33 10.80
C GLN A 226 8.62 20.22 11.82
N LEU A 227 8.86 18.96 11.44
CA LEU A 227 8.81 17.79 12.31
C LEU A 227 10.06 17.64 13.20
N GLY A 228 11.05 18.53 13.09
CA GLY A 228 12.27 18.53 13.91
C GLY A 228 13.35 17.55 13.42
N VAL A 229 13.21 16.97 12.25
CA VAL A 229 14.26 16.14 11.62
C VAL A 229 15.34 17.06 11.04
N ARG A 230 16.60 16.82 11.40
CA ARG A 230 17.77 17.63 11.01
C ARG A 230 18.68 16.87 10.05
#